data_51fa228c9d301e16c446acd21cf7dd1f
#
_entry.id   51fa228c9d301e16c446acd21cf7dd1f
#
_cell.length_a   1.000
_cell.length_b   1.000
_cell.length_c   1.000
_cell.angle_alpha   90.00
_cell.angle_beta   90.00
_cell.angle_gamma   90.00
#
_symmetry.space_group_name_H-M   'P 1'
#
loop_
_entity.id
_entity.type
_entity.pdbx_description
1 polymer ?
#
loop_
_entity_poly.entity_id
_entity_poly.type
_entity_poly.pdbx_seq_one_letter_code
_entity_poly.pdbx_strand_id
1 'polypeptide(L)'
;MTDSYKVGYSVDALDDLREIYSYIANELLVPETASAQLSRIRKEVRSLDFMPARYALVDWEPWHSMKMYQLPVDNFIVYYLVDDEKRTVTVVRIFYGGRDIDNMNWNHGKVEGYV
;
A
#
# COMPACT_ATOMS: atom_id res chain seq x y z
N MET A 1 10.50 17.88 -17.59
CA MET A 1 10.35 16.59 -17.48
C MET A 1 9.94 16.12 -16.14
N THR A 2 9.03 15.33 -16.08
CA THR A 2 8.51 14.92 -14.81
C THR A 2 9.04 13.57 -14.44
N ASP A 3 9.17 13.35 -13.15
CA ASP A 3 9.57 12.08 -12.61
C ASP A 3 8.36 11.33 -12.11
N SER A 4 7.30 11.31 -12.92
CA SER A 4 6.09 10.62 -12.55
C SER A 4 6.26 9.12 -12.62
N TYR A 5 5.70 8.45 -11.63
CA TYR A 5 5.66 7.00 -11.57
C TYR A 5 4.21 6.54 -11.73
N LYS A 6 4.04 5.40 -12.36
CA LYS A 6 2.73 4.78 -12.45
C LYS A 6 2.50 3.94 -11.20
N VAL A 7 1.43 4.22 -10.47
CA VAL A 7 1.16 3.59 -9.19
C VAL A 7 0.05 2.55 -9.35
N GLY A 8 0.29 1.35 -8.87
CA GLY A 8 -0.69 0.29 -8.95
C GLY A 8 -0.75 -0.53 -7.67
N TYR A 9 -1.76 -1.37 -7.58
CA TYR A 9 -1.98 -2.25 -6.44
C TYR A 9 -1.83 -3.69 -6.86
N SER A 10 -1.19 -4.49 -6.02
CA SER A 10 -1.20 -5.94 -6.20
C SER A 10 -2.61 -6.48 -5.92
N VAL A 11 -2.86 -7.71 -6.35
CA VAL A 11 -4.11 -8.39 -6.04
C VAL A 11 -4.34 -8.43 -4.53
N ASP A 12 -3.28 -8.77 -3.79
CA ASP A 12 -3.38 -8.88 -2.33
C ASP A 12 -3.68 -7.53 -1.68
N ALA A 13 -3.10 -6.44 -2.20
CA ALA A 13 -3.36 -5.12 -1.65
C ALA A 13 -4.82 -4.70 -1.90
N LEU A 14 -5.36 -5.03 -3.06
CA LEU A 14 -6.77 -4.75 -3.33
C LEU A 14 -7.68 -5.54 -2.39
N ASP A 15 -7.33 -6.78 -2.12
CA ASP A 15 -8.08 -7.58 -1.16
C ASP A 15 -7.99 -6.97 0.25
N ASP A 16 -6.80 -6.47 0.61
CA ASP A 16 -6.64 -5.80 1.90
C ASP A 16 -7.57 -4.60 2.02
N LEU A 17 -7.70 -3.80 0.95
CA LEU A 17 -8.60 -2.65 0.96
C LEU A 17 -10.05 -3.08 1.15
N ARG A 18 -10.45 -4.16 0.48
CA ARG A 18 -11.80 -4.67 0.63
C ARG A 18 -12.06 -5.14 2.06
N GLU A 19 -11.09 -5.81 2.66
CA GLU A 19 -11.23 -6.29 4.03
C GLU A 19 -11.27 -5.15 5.03
N ILE A 20 -10.47 -4.12 4.82
CA ILE A 20 -10.49 -2.94 5.69
C ILE A 20 -11.87 -2.29 5.63
N TYR A 21 -12.40 -2.09 4.43
CA TYR A 21 -13.73 -1.51 4.28
C TYR A 21 -14.78 -2.37 4.96
N SER A 22 -14.75 -3.67 4.69
CA SER A 22 -15.74 -4.59 5.22
C SER A 22 -15.73 -4.62 6.74
N TYR A 23 -14.56 -4.63 7.35
CA TYR A 23 -14.45 -4.64 8.79
C TYR A 23 -15.05 -3.38 9.41
N ILE A 24 -14.68 -2.21 8.88
CA ILE A 24 -15.17 -0.94 9.46
C ILE A 24 -16.67 -0.77 9.19
N ALA A 25 -17.10 -1.08 7.97
CA ALA A 25 -18.50 -0.86 7.61
C ALA A 25 -19.45 -1.85 8.27
N ASN A 26 -19.05 -3.11 8.35
CA ASN A 26 -19.95 -4.19 8.77
C ASN A 26 -19.74 -4.63 10.20
N GLU A 27 -18.48 -4.71 10.65
CA GLU A 27 -18.20 -5.13 12.02
C GLU A 27 -18.35 -3.98 13.00
N LEU A 28 -17.87 -2.79 12.62
CA LEU A 28 -17.97 -1.62 13.46
C LEU A 28 -19.20 -0.77 13.13
N LEU A 29 -19.93 -1.14 12.07
CA LEU A 29 -21.21 -0.52 11.69
C LEU A 29 -21.09 0.98 11.41
N VAL A 30 -19.98 1.40 10.79
CA VAL A 30 -19.76 2.82 10.47
C VAL A 30 -19.29 2.96 9.01
N PRO A 31 -20.21 2.75 8.06
CA PRO A 31 -19.82 2.76 6.63
C PRO A 31 -19.24 4.08 6.14
N GLU A 32 -19.67 5.20 6.70
CA GLU A 32 -19.10 6.49 6.31
C GLU A 32 -17.63 6.59 6.73
N THR A 33 -17.31 6.05 7.90
CA THR A 33 -15.94 6.01 8.36
C THR A 33 -15.11 5.10 7.48
N ALA A 34 -15.70 3.98 7.04
CA ALA A 34 -15.01 3.06 6.13
C ALA A 34 -14.65 3.75 4.82
N SER A 35 -15.60 4.47 4.22
CA SER A 35 -15.35 5.19 2.98
C SER A 35 -14.29 6.25 3.15
N ALA A 36 -14.35 7.00 4.25
CA ALA A 36 -13.38 8.06 4.52
C ALA A 36 -11.98 7.48 4.72
N GLN A 37 -11.88 6.35 5.43
CA GLN A 37 -10.59 5.70 5.66
C GLN A 37 -9.97 5.25 4.35
N LEU A 38 -10.74 4.61 3.48
CA LEU A 38 -10.23 4.18 2.19
C LEU A 38 -9.82 5.35 1.32
N SER A 39 -10.59 6.44 1.36
CA SER A 39 -10.23 7.65 0.62
C SER A 39 -8.88 8.19 1.02
N ARG A 40 -8.60 8.22 2.32
CA ARG A 40 -7.31 8.72 2.80
C ARG A 40 -6.17 7.80 2.37
N ILE A 41 -6.37 6.49 2.45
CA ILE A 41 -5.34 5.55 2.01
C ILE A 41 -5.08 5.73 0.53
N ARG A 42 -6.13 5.80 -0.29
CA ARG A 42 -5.97 5.95 -1.73
C ARG A 42 -5.31 7.26 -2.11
N LYS A 43 -5.63 8.32 -1.40
CA LYS A 43 -5.03 9.63 -1.65
C LYS A 43 -3.53 9.59 -1.41
N GLU A 44 -3.12 8.99 -0.28
CA GLU A 44 -1.70 8.89 0.04
C GLU A 44 -0.97 7.98 -0.95
N VAL A 45 -1.62 6.90 -1.37
CA VAL A 45 -1.03 6.01 -2.37
C VAL A 45 -0.84 6.75 -3.69
N ARG A 46 -1.83 7.52 -4.12
CA ARG A 46 -1.70 8.28 -5.37
C ARG A 46 -0.52 9.26 -5.31
N SER A 47 -0.22 9.78 -4.14
CA SER A 47 0.89 10.73 -4.00
C SER A 47 2.25 10.08 -4.24
N LEU A 48 2.31 8.76 -4.31
CA LEU A 48 3.55 8.04 -4.60
C LEU A 48 3.96 8.15 -6.07
N ASP A 49 3.16 8.80 -6.89
CA ASP A 49 3.53 9.07 -8.28
C ASP A 49 4.68 10.06 -8.39
N PHE A 50 5.01 10.75 -7.31
CA PHE A 50 6.10 11.72 -7.28
C PHE A 50 7.00 11.39 -6.09
N MET A 51 8.29 11.21 -6.37
CA MET A 51 9.31 10.94 -5.36
C MET A 51 8.89 9.82 -4.39
N PRO A 52 8.59 8.62 -4.92
CA PRO A 52 8.08 7.55 -4.05
C PRO A 52 9.09 7.06 -3.03
N ALA A 53 10.38 7.35 -3.20
CA ALA A 53 11.40 6.92 -2.25
C ALA A 53 11.55 7.85 -1.05
N ARG A 54 10.64 8.81 -0.87
CA ARG A 54 10.76 9.77 0.24
C ARG A 54 10.36 9.18 1.59
N TYR A 55 9.76 8.01 1.60
CA TYR A 55 9.37 7.36 2.86
C TYR A 55 10.43 6.35 3.30
N ALA A 56 10.25 5.80 4.47
CA ALA A 56 11.25 4.93 5.07
C ALA A 56 11.19 3.52 4.50
N LEU A 57 12.35 2.87 4.46
CA LEU A 57 12.42 1.45 4.15
C LEU A 57 12.03 0.65 5.38
N VAL A 58 11.49 -0.54 5.15
CA VAL A 58 11.26 -1.52 6.20
C VAL A 58 12.61 -1.94 6.78
N ASP A 59 12.70 -2.08 8.10
CA ASP A 59 13.98 -2.28 8.77
C ASP A 59 14.47 -3.72 8.79
N TRP A 60 13.60 -4.70 8.60
CA TRP A 60 14.00 -6.09 8.77
C TRP A 60 13.95 -6.88 7.47
N GLU A 61 14.73 -7.96 7.45
CA GLU A 61 14.86 -8.79 6.26
C GLU A 61 13.71 -9.79 6.15
N PRO A 62 13.38 -10.21 4.95
CA PRO A 62 14.06 -9.90 3.67
C PRO A 62 13.62 -8.59 3.05
N TRP A 63 12.69 -7.90 3.69
CA TRP A 63 12.04 -6.73 3.10
C TRP A 63 13.00 -5.56 2.92
N HIS A 64 13.94 -5.41 3.85
CA HIS A 64 14.92 -4.34 3.74
C HIS A 64 15.79 -4.50 2.49
N SER A 65 16.28 -5.72 2.25
CA SER A 65 17.10 -5.99 1.07
C SER A 65 16.31 -5.86 -0.22
N MET A 66 15.01 -6.13 -0.17
CA MET A 66 14.13 -5.96 -1.33
C MET A 66 13.76 -4.50 -1.55
N LYS A 67 14.18 -3.62 -0.66
CA LYS A 67 13.85 -2.19 -0.70
C LYS A 67 12.36 -1.95 -0.62
N MET A 68 11.73 -2.63 0.33
CA MET A 68 10.32 -2.43 0.62
C MET A 68 10.15 -1.16 1.44
N TYR A 69 9.33 -0.25 0.93
CA TYR A 69 9.02 1.00 1.63
C TYR A 69 7.76 0.85 2.45
N GLN A 70 7.62 1.69 3.46
CA GLN A 70 6.42 1.72 4.29
C GLN A 70 5.90 3.14 4.39
N LEU A 71 4.60 3.28 4.17
CA LEU A 71 3.91 4.56 4.23
C LEU A 71 2.79 4.46 5.25
N PRO A 72 2.95 5.11 6.41
CA PRO A 72 1.85 5.12 7.39
C PRO A 72 0.72 6.02 6.94
N VAL A 73 -0.51 5.53 7.07
CA VAL A 73 -1.71 6.31 6.82
C VAL A 73 -2.66 6.02 7.96
N ASP A 74 -2.81 6.98 8.87
CA ASP A 74 -3.59 6.78 10.09
C ASP A 74 -3.06 5.57 10.86
N ASN A 75 -3.90 4.57 11.11
CA ASN A 75 -3.48 3.36 11.82
C ASN A 75 -3.07 2.23 10.90
N PHE A 76 -2.91 2.51 9.61
CA PHE A 76 -2.57 1.50 8.62
C PHE A 76 -1.18 1.79 8.06
N ILE A 77 -0.54 0.74 7.53
CA ILE A 77 0.74 0.89 6.87
C ILE A 77 0.63 0.29 5.48
N VAL A 78 1.01 1.09 4.49
CA VAL A 78 1.04 0.68 3.09
C VAL A 78 2.47 0.25 2.77
N TYR A 79 2.63 -0.99 2.32
CA TYR A 79 3.94 -1.52 1.92
C TYR A 79 4.03 -1.52 0.41
N TYR A 80 5.10 -0.94 -0.13
CA TYR A 80 5.22 -0.81 -1.58
C TYR A 80 6.66 -0.95 -2.05
N LEU A 81 6.78 -1.32 -3.33
CA LEU A 81 8.07 -1.45 -4.02
C LEU A 81 8.13 -0.42 -5.13
N VAL A 82 9.33 0.06 -5.42
CA VAL A 82 9.56 1.04 -6.48
C VAL A 82 10.49 0.43 -7.52
N ASP A 83 10.08 0.48 -8.78
CA ASP A 83 10.91 0.07 -9.90
C ASP A 83 11.30 1.32 -10.67
N ASP A 84 12.54 1.74 -10.51
CA ASP A 84 13.03 2.98 -11.13
C ASP A 84 13.19 2.85 -12.63
N GLU A 85 13.50 1.66 -13.10
CA GLU A 85 13.65 1.45 -14.53
C GLU A 85 12.34 1.57 -15.27
N LYS A 86 11.30 0.97 -14.72
CA LYS A 86 9.98 1.01 -15.33
C LYS A 86 9.14 2.18 -14.87
N ARG A 87 9.65 2.94 -13.91
CA ARG A 87 8.91 4.06 -13.32
C ARG A 87 7.55 3.61 -12.81
N THR A 88 7.56 2.56 -12.01
CA THR A 88 6.34 2.03 -11.41
C THR A 88 6.48 1.88 -9.91
N VAL A 89 5.36 2.04 -9.24
CA VAL A 89 5.23 1.79 -7.80
C VAL A 89 4.14 0.75 -7.63
N THR A 90 4.43 -0.32 -6.92
CA THR A 90 3.45 -1.38 -6.67
C THR A 90 3.19 -1.48 -5.18
N VAL A 91 1.96 -1.20 -4.78
CA VAL A 91 1.53 -1.41 -3.40
C VAL A 91 1.30 -2.90 -3.24
N VAL A 92 2.08 -3.53 -2.35
CA VAL A 92 2.04 -4.99 -2.22
C VAL A 92 1.11 -5.45 -1.11
N ARG A 93 1.03 -4.73 0.00
CA ARG A 93 0.11 -5.07 1.09
C ARG A 93 -0.26 -3.80 1.85
N ILE A 94 -1.41 -3.86 2.52
CA ILE A 94 -1.88 -2.78 3.40
C ILE A 94 -2.37 -3.45 4.68
N PHE A 95 -1.72 -3.15 5.80
CA PHE A 95 -2.01 -3.79 7.07
C PHE A 95 -2.35 -2.76 8.14
N TYR A 96 -3.20 -3.16 9.08
CA TYR A 96 -3.37 -2.39 10.29
C TYR A 96 -2.01 -2.34 10.99
N GLY A 97 -1.62 -1.16 11.44
CA GLY A 97 -0.26 -0.93 11.92
C GLY A 97 0.17 -1.92 12.97
N GLY A 98 1.37 -2.44 12.82
CA GLY A 98 1.92 -3.41 13.75
C GLY A 98 1.60 -4.85 13.44
N ARG A 99 0.83 -5.13 12.37
CA ARG A 99 0.62 -6.52 11.96
C ARG A 99 1.93 -7.11 11.52
N ASP A 100 2.00 -8.44 11.64
CA ASP A 100 3.22 -9.18 11.34
C ASP A 100 3.45 -9.26 9.84
N ILE A 101 4.42 -8.49 9.36
CA ILE A 101 4.74 -8.46 7.94
C ILE A 101 5.67 -9.62 7.55
N ASP A 102 6.22 -10.33 8.52
CA ASP A 102 7.06 -11.50 8.23
C ASP A 102 6.29 -12.59 7.52
N ASN A 103 4.98 -12.64 7.74
CA ASN A 103 4.11 -13.59 7.06
C ASN A 103 3.46 -13.02 5.83
N MET A 104 3.99 -11.91 5.34
CA MET A 104 3.45 -11.26 4.16
C MET A 104 3.52 -12.16 2.94
N ASN A 105 2.43 -12.23 2.22
CA ASN A 105 2.28 -13.04 1.04
C ASN A 105 1.73 -12.19 -0.08
N TRP A 106 2.31 -12.28 -1.27
CA TRP A 106 1.79 -11.53 -2.42
C TRP A 106 2.31 -12.13 -3.71
N ASN A 107 1.60 -11.86 -4.79
CA ASN A 107 1.95 -12.39 -6.10
C ASN A 107 2.92 -11.48 -6.82
N HIS A 108 4.16 -11.92 -6.97
CA HIS A 108 5.19 -11.18 -7.65
C HIS A 108 4.75 -10.82 -9.07
N GLY A 109 4.96 -9.57 -9.43
CA GLY A 109 4.74 -9.14 -10.79
C GLY A 109 3.30 -9.00 -11.20
N LYS A 110 2.37 -9.28 -10.29
CA LYS A 110 0.96 -9.19 -10.61
C LYS A 110 0.37 -7.91 -10.07
N VAL A 111 -0.07 -7.04 -10.96
CA VAL A 111 -0.68 -5.76 -10.58
C VAL A 111 -2.10 -5.75 -11.11
N GLU A 112 -3.06 -5.51 -10.21
CA GLU A 112 -4.46 -5.61 -10.57
C GLU A 112 -5.10 -4.27 -10.86
N GLY A 113 -4.64 -3.21 -10.23
CA GLY A 113 -5.26 -1.90 -10.42
C GLY A 113 -4.25 -0.79 -10.39
N TYR A 114 -4.40 0.15 -11.32
CA TYR A 114 -3.61 1.37 -11.33
C TYR A 114 -4.47 2.53 -10.88
N VAL A 115 -3.85 3.49 -10.25
CA VAL A 115 -4.56 4.68 -9.79
C VAL A 115 -4.48 5.80 -10.81
#